data_3cc56d95e4b14c844d0db792a9e270f4
#
_entry.id   3cc56d95e4b14c844d0db792a9e270f4
#
_cell.length_a   1.000
_cell.length_b   1.000
_cell.length_c   1.000
_cell.angle_alpha   90.00
_cell.angle_beta   90.00
_cell.angle_gamma   90.00
#
_symmetry.space_group_name_H-M   'P 1'
#
loop_
_entity.id
_entity.type
_entity.pdbx_description
1 polymer ?
#
loop_
_entity_poly.entity_id
_entity_poly.type
_entity_poly.pdbx_seq_one_letter_code
_entity_poly.pdbx_strand_id
1 'polypeptide(L)'
;MNAKYNRYADLADGTSYANLFTEDAEFNIVGEGIYVGREQIAARCNATTTTVHITTEPELDISGDTAQQRVRMLTAFQDGKGTRNEFVASGWYIDELKRTEEGWRYHRRRVELDLDINALVEKKSEIMGTSTNNYFLRN
;
A
#
# COMPACT_ATOMS: atom_id res chain seq x y z
N MET A 1 -7.30 1.08 -11.70
CA MET A 1 -6.55 1.89 -10.69
C MET A 1 -5.78 1.03 -9.71
N ASN A 2 -6.41 0.01 -9.09
CA ASN A 2 -5.73 -0.87 -8.12
C ASN A 2 -4.55 -1.64 -8.72
N ALA A 3 -4.64 -2.10 -9.96
CA ALA A 3 -3.52 -2.78 -10.62
C ALA A 3 -2.30 -1.86 -10.79
N LYS A 4 -2.51 -0.59 -11.11
CA LYS A 4 -1.42 0.40 -11.17
C LYS A 4 -0.82 0.67 -9.79
N TYR A 5 -1.67 0.79 -8.78
CA TYR A 5 -1.24 0.95 -7.39
C TYR A 5 -0.31 -0.19 -6.96
N ASN A 6 -0.75 -1.44 -7.17
CA ASN A 6 0.06 -2.62 -6.84
C ASN A 6 1.40 -2.61 -7.58
N ARG A 7 1.37 -2.36 -8.88
CA ARG A 7 2.59 -2.32 -9.70
C ARG A 7 3.58 -1.25 -9.24
N TYR A 8 3.12 -0.03 -8.99
CA TYR A 8 4.00 1.04 -8.55
C TYR A 8 4.52 0.82 -7.12
N ALA A 9 3.70 0.24 -6.25
CA ALA A 9 4.14 -0.17 -4.92
C ALA A 9 5.25 -1.24 -4.99
N ASP A 10 5.06 -2.25 -5.83
CA ASP A 10 6.03 -3.35 -5.99
C ASP A 10 7.35 -2.88 -6.58
N LEU A 11 7.31 -1.84 -7.44
CA LEU A 11 8.49 -1.22 -8.03
C LEU A 11 9.15 -0.15 -7.15
N ALA A 12 8.52 0.20 -6.02
CA ALA A 12 8.90 1.35 -5.20
C ALA A 12 8.96 2.67 -6.03
N ASP A 13 8.06 2.82 -7.01
CA ASP A 13 7.93 4.02 -7.83
C ASP A 13 7.01 5.03 -7.13
N GLY A 14 7.55 5.74 -6.16
CA GLY A 14 6.80 6.67 -5.32
C GLY A 14 6.12 7.79 -6.10
N THR A 15 6.74 8.29 -7.16
CA THR A 15 6.17 9.36 -7.98
C THR A 15 4.90 8.89 -8.71
N SER A 16 4.98 7.80 -9.44
CA SER A 16 3.81 7.23 -10.14
C SER A 16 2.73 6.76 -9.17
N TYR A 17 3.15 6.19 -8.05
CA TYR A 17 2.26 5.75 -6.97
C TYR A 17 1.47 6.93 -6.37
N ALA A 18 2.15 8.01 -6.00
CA ALA A 18 1.52 9.18 -5.40
C ALA A 18 0.58 9.90 -6.37
N ASN A 19 0.83 9.84 -7.68
CA ASN A 19 -0.04 10.41 -8.69
C ASN A 19 -1.41 9.69 -8.81
N LEU A 20 -1.57 8.53 -8.22
CA LEU A 20 -2.87 7.86 -8.10
C LEU A 20 -3.75 8.46 -7.00
N PHE A 21 -3.20 9.33 -6.18
CA PHE A 21 -3.87 10.02 -5.09
C PHE A 21 -4.18 11.47 -5.45
N THR A 22 -5.17 12.06 -4.77
CA THR A 22 -5.36 13.52 -4.83
C THR A 22 -4.19 14.23 -4.15
N GLU A 23 -3.99 15.51 -4.44
CA GLU A 23 -2.86 16.28 -3.88
C GLU A 23 -2.88 16.34 -2.35
N ASP A 24 -4.07 16.41 -1.77
CA ASP A 24 -4.35 16.49 -0.33
C ASP A 24 -4.75 15.14 0.28
N ALA A 25 -4.49 14.04 -0.39
CA ALA A 25 -4.93 12.71 0.03
C ALA A 25 -4.39 12.30 1.40
N GLU A 26 -5.16 11.45 2.08
CA GLU A 26 -4.74 10.80 3.31
C GLU A 26 -4.57 9.29 3.07
N PHE A 27 -3.39 8.79 3.39
CA PHE A 27 -3.06 7.37 3.34
C PHE A 27 -2.77 6.89 4.76
N ASN A 28 -3.69 6.11 5.31
CA ASN A 28 -3.61 5.59 6.67
C ASN A 28 -3.30 4.09 6.65
N ILE A 29 -2.12 3.72 7.12
CA ILE A 29 -1.78 2.32 7.40
C ILE A 29 -2.02 2.11 8.88
N VAL A 30 -3.13 1.47 9.22
CA VAL A 30 -3.56 1.28 10.62
C VAL A 30 -2.46 0.56 11.42
N GLY A 31 -2.04 1.16 12.52
CA GLY A 31 -0.96 0.66 13.38
C GLY A 31 0.44 1.12 12.99
N GLU A 32 0.63 1.66 11.78
CA GLU A 32 1.91 2.20 11.34
C GLU A 32 1.93 3.73 11.35
N GLY A 33 1.00 4.38 10.64
CA GLY A 33 0.96 5.83 10.55
C GLY A 33 0.02 6.36 9.48
N ILE A 34 -0.11 7.68 9.47
CA ILE A 34 -0.93 8.43 8.51
C ILE A 34 0.00 9.33 7.70
N TYR A 35 -0.11 9.23 6.38
CA TYR A 35 0.67 9.99 5.41
C TYR A 35 -0.26 10.94 4.67
N VAL A 36 0.03 12.24 4.70
CA VAL A 36 -0.82 13.28 4.11
C VAL A 36 -0.10 13.95 2.97
N GLY A 37 -0.77 14.02 1.82
CA GLY A 37 -0.25 14.61 0.60
C GLY A 37 0.71 13.70 -0.17
N ARG A 38 0.85 14.01 -1.45
CA ARG A 38 1.63 13.20 -2.39
C ARG A 38 3.08 13.03 -2.00
N GLU A 39 3.70 14.04 -1.40
CA GLU A 39 5.11 13.98 -0.99
C GLU A 39 5.35 12.90 0.08
N GLN A 40 4.54 12.90 1.14
CA GLN A 40 4.65 11.89 2.20
C GLN A 40 4.29 10.49 1.69
N ILE A 41 3.27 10.38 0.83
CA ILE A 41 2.83 9.12 0.24
C ILE A 41 3.92 8.54 -0.67
N ALA A 42 4.55 9.36 -1.50
CA ALA A 42 5.67 8.94 -2.35
C ALA A 42 6.85 8.44 -1.52
N ALA A 43 7.23 9.18 -0.50
CA ALA A 43 8.33 8.81 0.39
C ALA A 43 8.06 7.47 1.09
N ARG A 44 6.82 7.23 1.55
CA ARG A 44 6.45 5.95 2.15
C ARG A 44 6.52 4.79 1.15
N CYS A 45 6.08 5.01 -0.09
CA CYS A 45 6.19 4.02 -1.16
C CYS A 45 7.65 3.65 -1.45
N ASN A 46 8.51 4.65 -1.56
CA ASN A 46 9.93 4.45 -1.85
C ASN A 46 10.68 3.69 -0.73
N ALA A 47 10.15 3.72 0.48
CA ALA A 47 10.71 2.98 1.62
C ALA A 47 10.34 1.47 1.62
N THR A 48 9.41 1.07 0.75
CA THR A 48 8.96 -0.32 0.65
C THR A 48 9.72 -1.04 -0.48
N THR A 49 10.26 -2.21 -0.20
CA THR A 49 10.97 -3.02 -1.18
C THR A 49 10.58 -4.48 -1.07
N THR A 50 10.80 -5.24 -2.16
CA THR A 50 10.65 -6.70 -2.19
C THR A 50 9.27 -7.24 -1.82
N THR A 51 8.23 -6.43 -1.99
CA THR A 51 6.85 -6.82 -1.72
C THR A 51 6.09 -6.99 -3.04
N VAL A 52 5.26 -8.01 -3.11
CA VAL A 52 4.29 -8.22 -4.19
C VAL A 52 2.89 -8.04 -3.63
N HIS A 53 2.11 -7.15 -4.21
CA HIS A 53 0.73 -6.89 -3.83
C HIS A 53 -0.23 -7.53 -4.84
N ILE A 54 -1.24 -8.22 -4.34
CA ILE A 54 -2.32 -8.79 -5.13
C ILE A 54 -3.63 -8.32 -4.53
N THR A 55 -4.55 -7.88 -5.36
CA THR A 55 -5.90 -7.48 -4.95
C THR A 55 -6.96 -8.23 -5.73
N THR A 56 -8.11 -8.43 -5.09
CA THR A 56 -9.31 -8.95 -5.74
C THR A 56 -10.05 -7.84 -6.50
N GLU A 57 -11.15 -8.18 -7.14
CA GLU A 57 -12.06 -7.18 -7.69
C GLU A 57 -12.61 -6.28 -6.58
N PRO A 58 -12.74 -4.98 -6.81
CA PRO A 58 -13.27 -4.07 -5.82
C PRO A 58 -14.79 -4.17 -5.69
N GLU A 59 -15.27 -4.04 -4.48
CA GLU A 59 -16.64 -3.62 -4.21
C GLU A 59 -16.69 -2.10 -4.34
N LEU A 60 -17.54 -1.59 -5.23
CA LEU A 60 -17.54 -0.18 -5.62
C LEU A 60 -18.94 0.40 -5.59
N ASP A 61 -19.10 1.53 -4.93
CA ASP A 61 -20.32 2.32 -4.88
C ASP A 61 -20.02 3.75 -5.33
N ILE A 62 -20.57 4.13 -6.50
CA ILE A 62 -20.30 5.41 -7.15
C ILE A 62 -21.49 6.34 -6.97
N SER A 63 -21.22 7.55 -6.52
CA SER A 63 -22.20 8.62 -6.38
C SER A 63 -21.63 9.93 -6.95
N GLY A 64 -22.01 10.26 -8.21
CA GLY A 64 -21.49 11.46 -8.88
C GLY A 64 -19.96 11.41 -9.04
N ASP A 65 -19.29 12.38 -8.45
CA ASP A 65 -17.83 12.55 -8.54
C ASP A 65 -17.08 11.93 -7.35
N THR A 66 -17.76 11.17 -6.52
CA THR A 66 -17.18 10.41 -5.41
C THR A 66 -17.52 8.93 -5.51
N ALA A 67 -16.70 8.08 -4.93
CA ALA A 67 -16.98 6.66 -4.80
C ALA A 67 -16.41 6.12 -3.51
N GLN A 68 -17.07 5.10 -2.98
CA GLN A 68 -16.56 4.27 -1.90
C GLN A 68 -16.06 2.96 -2.51
N GLN A 69 -14.91 2.50 -2.11
CA GLN A 69 -14.32 1.26 -2.58
C GLN A 69 -13.84 0.40 -1.42
N ARG A 70 -14.00 -0.89 -1.57
CA ARG A 70 -13.45 -1.88 -0.66
C ARG A 70 -12.80 -3.00 -1.46
N VAL A 71 -11.54 -3.29 -1.15
CA VAL A 71 -10.73 -4.26 -1.89
C VAL A 71 -10.00 -5.18 -0.94
N ARG A 72 -10.11 -6.47 -1.16
CA ARG A 72 -9.32 -7.46 -0.45
C ARG A 72 -7.89 -7.48 -0.99
N MET A 73 -6.89 -7.50 -0.12
CA MET A 73 -5.48 -7.52 -0.52
C MET A 73 -4.72 -8.65 0.13
N LEU A 74 -3.73 -9.13 -0.61
CA LEU A 74 -2.73 -10.09 -0.18
C LEU A 74 -1.35 -9.53 -0.50
N THR A 75 -0.38 -9.78 0.37
CA THR A 75 1.02 -9.44 0.11
C THR A 75 1.92 -10.64 0.31
N ALA A 76 2.91 -10.75 -0.57
CA ALA A 76 3.99 -11.70 -0.45
C ALA A 76 5.32 -10.96 -0.43
N PHE A 77 6.31 -11.52 0.24
CA PHE A 77 7.67 -11.02 0.18
C PHE A 77 8.55 -11.94 -0.64
N GLN A 78 9.42 -11.31 -1.41
CA GLN A 78 10.54 -11.97 -2.06
C GLN A 78 11.78 -11.82 -1.18
N ASP A 79 12.55 -12.88 -1.04
CA ASP A 79 13.88 -12.75 -0.47
C ASP A 79 14.77 -11.93 -1.40
N GLY A 80 15.83 -11.31 -0.87
CA GLY A 80 16.73 -10.47 -1.67
C GLY A 80 17.49 -11.20 -2.77
N LYS A 81 17.34 -12.52 -2.89
CA LYS A 81 17.98 -13.38 -3.87
C LYS A 81 17.06 -13.80 -5.01
N GLY A 82 15.75 -13.46 -4.89
CA GLY A 82 14.74 -13.87 -5.87
C GLY A 82 14.46 -15.37 -5.91
N THR A 83 14.82 -16.11 -4.86
CA THR A 83 14.68 -17.57 -4.80
C THR A 83 13.44 -18.03 -4.04
N ARG A 84 12.80 -17.12 -3.32
CA ARG A 84 11.67 -17.45 -2.44
C ARG A 84 10.65 -16.32 -2.41
N ASN A 85 9.38 -16.69 -2.60
CA ASN A 85 8.23 -15.85 -2.28
C ASN A 85 7.51 -16.44 -1.09
N GLU A 86 7.15 -15.62 -0.13
CA GLU A 86 6.40 -16.04 1.04
C GLU A 86 5.21 -15.11 1.28
N PHE A 87 4.02 -15.71 1.41
CA PHE A 87 2.82 -15.00 1.82
C PHE A 87 2.99 -14.48 3.24
N VAL A 88 2.71 -13.20 3.46
CA VAL A 88 2.98 -12.56 4.75
C VAL A 88 1.78 -11.87 5.36
N ALA A 89 0.89 -11.32 4.57
CA ALA A 89 -0.25 -10.59 5.09
C ALA A 89 -1.46 -10.63 4.18
N SER A 90 -2.61 -10.52 4.78
CA SER A 90 -3.86 -10.18 4.12
C SER A 90 -4.52 -9.02 4.83
N GLY A 91 -5.43 -8.35 4.16
CA GLY A 91 -6.13 -7.22 4.72
C GLY A 91 -7.11 -6.61 3.73
N TRP A 92 -7.45 -5.39 4.01
CA TRP A 92 -8.40 -4.61 3.22
C TRP A 92 -7.85 -3.24 2.90
N TYR A 93 -8.10 -2.77 1.68
CA TYR A 93 -8.10 -1.36 1.35
C TYR A 93 -9.52 -0.85 1.44
N ILE A 94 -9.71 0.22 2.20
CA ILE A 94 -10.99 0.90 2.36
C ILE A 94 -10.79 2.32 1.88
N ASP A 95 -11.45 2.68 0.79
CA ASP A 95 -11.12 3.86 0.03
C ASP A 95 -12.31 4.80 -0.15
N GLU A 96 -12.00 6.09 -0.14
CA GLU A 96 -12.81 7.14 -0.71
C GLU A 96 -12.10 7.65 -1.97
N LEU A 97 -12.78 7.60 -3.11
CA LEU A 97 -12.28 8.04 -4.40
C LEU A 97 -12.94 9.36 -4.79
N LYS A 98 -12.20 10.21 -5.49
CA LYS A 98 -12.71 11.41 -6.12
C LYS A 98 -12.40 11.40 -7.61
N ARG A 99 -13.37 11.86 -8.40
CA ARG A 99 -13.15 12.16 -9.81
C ARG A 99 -12.50 13.54 -9.91
N THR A 100 -11.37 13.60 -10.57
CA THR A 100 -10.63 14.82 -10.87
C THR A 100 -10.64 15.07 -12.37
N GLU A 101 -10.09 16.20 -12.83
CA GLU A 101 -9.90 16.49 -14.25
C GLU A 101 -9.02 15.44 -14.95
N GLU A 102 -8.13 14.79 -14.20
CA GLU A 102 -7.24 13.72 -14.68
C GLU A 102 -7.81 12.31 -14.49
N GLY A 103 -9.06 12.19 -14.04
CA GLY A 103 -9.73 10.92 -13.75
C GLY A 103 -9.86 10.63 -12.26
N TRP A 104 -10.24 9.41 -11.95
CA TRP A 104 -10.42 8.97 -10.58
C TRP A 104 -9.09 8.89 -9.83
N ARG A 105 -9.10 9.33 -8.55
CA ARG A 105 -7.96 9.31 -7.65
C ARG A 105 -8.37 8.84 -6.26
N TYR A 106 -7.46 8.17 -5.55
CA TYR A 106 -7.63 7.92 -4.11
C TYR A 106 -7.59 9.26 -3.38
N HIS A 107 -8.64 9.57 -2.65
CA HIS A 107 -8.68 10.74 -1.75
C HIS A 107 -8.33 10.33 -0.33
N ARG A 108 -8.88 9.21 0.10
CA ARG A 108 -8.49 8.54 1.34
C ARG A 108 -8.32 7.07 1.07
N ARG A 109 -7.24 6.51 1.56
CA ARG A 109 -7.03 5.07 1.59
C ARG A 109 -6.66 4.65 3.00
N ARG A 110 -7.41 3.68 3.54
CA ARG A 110 -7.09 3.03 4.81
C ARG A 110 -6.72 1.58 4.55
N VAL A 111 -5.56 1.19 5.05
CA VAL A 111 -5.08 -0.20 5.01
C VAL A 111 -5.35 -0.83 6.36
N GLU A 112 -6.19 -1.85 6.39
CA GLU A 112 -6.47 -2.66 7.58
C GLU A 112 -5.95 -4.07 7.35
N LEU A 113 -4.94 -4.47 8.11
CA LEU A 113 -4.40 -5.81 8.06
C LEU A 113 -5.20 -6.75 8.97
N ASP A 114 -5.31 -8.01 8.57
CA ASP A 114 -5.96 -9.06 9.38
C ASP A 114 -5.11 -9.47 10.59
N LEU A 115 -3.82 -9.09 10.58
CA LEU A 115 -2.86 -9.37 11.65
C LEU A 115 -2.26 -8.08 12.19
N ASP A 116 -1.64 -8.16 13.36
CA ASP A 116 -0.93 -7.05 13.96
C ASP A 116 0.25 -6.60 13.10
N ILE A 117 0.47 -5.28 12.97
CA ILE A 117 1.54 -4.73 12.15
C ILE A 117 2.93 -5.15 12.66
N ASN A 118 3.10 -5.34 13.96
CA ASN A 118 4.37 -5.79 14.51
C ASN A 118 4.67 -7.24 14.12
N ALA A 119 3.64 -8.10 14.09
CA ALA A 119 3.78 -9.47 13.58
C ALA A 119 4.21 -9.48 12.10
N LEU A 120 3.67 -8.55 11.29
CA LEU A 120 4.09 -8.39 9.89
C LEU A 120 5.56 -7.99 9.79
N VAL A 121 6.01 -7.04 10.61
CA VAL A 121 7.42 -6.59 10.63
C VAL A 121 8.37 -7.72 11.01
N GLU A 122 8.03 -8.49 12.02
CA GLU A 122 8.82 -9.66 12.43
C GLU A 122 8.91 -10.68 11.29
N LYS A 123 7.79 -10.99 10.64
CA LYS A 123 7.74 -11.91 9.50
C LYS A 123 8.61 -11.44 8.33
N LYS A 124 8.56 -10.15 8.01
CA LYS A 124 9.42 -9.55 7.00
C LYS A 124 10.89 -9.72 7.34
N SER A 125 11.26 -9.46 8.58
CA SER A 125 12.64 -9.56 9.04
C SER A 125 13.17 -11.00 8.98
N GLU A 126 12.35 -11.99 9.32
CA GLU A 126 12.70 -13.40 9.18
C GLU A 126 13.00 -13.77 7.72
N ILE A 127 12.13 -13.35 6.78
CA ILE A 127 12.28 -13.67 5.35
C ILE A 127 13.52 -13.00 4.78
N MET A 128 13.78 -11.75 5.15
CA MET A 128 14.90 -10.95 4.65
C MET A 128 16.21 -11.20 5.39
N GLY A 129 16.19 -11.91 6.53
CA GLY A 129 17.36 -12.13 7.38
C GLY A 129 17.86 -10.86 8.07
N THR A 130 16.99 -9.86 8.27
CA THR A 130 17.31 -8.59 8.94
C THR A 130 16.63 -8.51 10.29
N SER A 131 17.21 -7.70 11.22
CA SER A 131 16.55 -7.45 12.50
C SER A 131 15.34 -6.54 12.33
N THR A 132 14.31 -6.72 13.18
CA THR A 132 13.09 -5.91 13.17
C THR A 132 13.35 -4.41 13.32
N ASN A 133 14.38 -4.05 14.07
CA ASN A 133 14.75 -2.65 14.31
C ASN A 133 15.29 -1.93 13.08
N ASN A 134 15.80 -2.66 12.10
CA ASN A 134 16.37 -2.07 10.88
C ASN A 134 15.34 -1.90 9.76
N TYR A 135 14.16 -2.49 9.90
CA TYR A 135 13.20 -2.51 8.81
C TYR A 135 12.56 -1.14 8.56
N PHE A 136 12.24 -0.40 9.61
CA PHE A 136 11.64 0.93 9.52
C PHE A 136 12.67 2.09 9.55
N LEU A 137 13.92 1.81 9.88
CA LEU A 137 14.97 2.82 9.97
C LEU A 137 15.74 3.05 8.66
N ARG A 138 15.35 2.40 7.58
CA ARG A 138 15.97 2.55 6.25
C ARG A 138 15.31 3.63 5.38
N ASN A 139 14.83 4.67 6.00
CA ASN A 139 14.26 5.82 5.31
C ASN A 139 15.35 6.86 5.06
#